data_e800ddb0872a4b9b461f7853102d8b76
#
_entry.id   e800ddb0872a4b9b461f7853102d8b76
#
_cell.length_a   1.000
_cell.length_b   1.000
_cell.length_c   1.000
_cell.angle_alpha   90.00
_cell.angle_beta   90.00
_cell.angle_gamma   90.00
#
_symmetry.space_group_name_H-M   'P 1'
#
loop_
_entity.id
_entity.type
_entity.pdbx_description
1 polymer ?
#
loop_
_entity_poly.entity_id
_entity_poly.type
_entity_poly.pdbx_seq_one_letter_code
_entity_poly.pdbx_strand_id
1 'polypeptide(L)'
;MIDVQTRIDLRRESLAELKAEYAELWDSWKVVESKAQPIAALAGVFLAGAFAYVGQLKGASTAEHVILLTIVALLIAGIVFALSAIWITDVSSPYLSSEGIDEIDDLLGASADSAELQLRRERMIQAAIKRWTGACNETRSTLVNKRQLLNHCLLTLCSAAGFCVPLVLLMIYGRTGN
;
A
#
# COMPACT_ATOMS: atom_id res chain seq x y z
N MET A 1 30.17 -16.46 -29.33
CA MET A 1 28.80 -16.99 -29.23
C MET A 1 28.61 -17.50 -27.81
N ILE A 2 27.68 -16.95 -27.02
CA ILE A 2 27.46 -17.40 -25.63
C ILE A 2 26.77 -18.76 -25.69
N ASP A 3 27.29 -19.73 -24.94
CA ASP A 3 26.71 -21.09 -24.86
C ASP A 3 25.27 -21.03 -24.28
N VAL A 4 24.41 -21.94 -24.78
CA VAL A 4 22.99 -22.04 -24.36
C VAL A 4 22.87 -22.26 -22.84
N GLN A 5 23.76 -23.08 -22.27
CA GLN A 5 23.76 -23.36 -20.85
C GLN A 5 24.07 -22.09 -20.03
N THR A 6 25.09 -21.33 -20.44
CA THR A 6 25.43 -20.05 -19.79
C THR A 6 24.26 -19.05 -19.82
N ARG A 7 23.50 -19.00 -20.92
CA ARG A 7 22.28 -18.15 -21.00
C ARG A 7 21.18 -18.60 -20.05
N ILE A 8 20.98 -19.91 -19.91
CA ILE A 8 20.01 -20.49 -18.99
C ILE A 8 20.38 -20.14 -17.55
N ASP A 9 21.66 -20.27 -17.20
CA ASP A 9 22.13 -20.02 -15.85
C ASP A 9 22.02 -18.53 -15.46
N LEU A 10 22.41 -17.60 -16.34
CA LEU A 10 22.22 -16.16 -16.15
C LEU A 10 20.73 -15.77 -15.98
N ARG A 11 19.84 -16.38 -16.77
CA ARG A 11 18.39 -16.13 -16.64
C ARG A 11 17.81 -16.68 -15.34
N ARG A 12 18.32 -17.79 -14.82
CA ARG A 12 17.93 -18.32 -13.52
C ARG A 12 18.35 -17.41 -12.39
N GLU A 13 19.55 -16.86 -12.46
CA GLU A 13 20.07 -15.89 -11.51
C GLU A 13 19.18 -14.62 -11.51
N SER A 14 18.90 -14.06 -12.69
CA SER A 14 17.96 -12.94 -12.82
C SER A 14 16.55 -13.24 -12.28
N LEU A 15 16.05 -14.47 -12.47
CA LEU A 15 14.77 -14.86 -11.90
C LEU A 15 14.82 -14.97 -10.37
N ALA A 16 15.95 -15.43 -9.81
CA ALA A 16 16.14 -15.49 -8.37
C ALA A 16 16.18 -14.07 -7.75
N GLU A 17 16.87 -13.14 -8.41
CA GLU A 17 16.90 -11.72 -7.99
C GLU A 17 15.50 -11.09 -8.03
N LEU A 18 14.71 -11.31 -9.10
CA LEU A 18 13.34 -10.81 -9.19
C LEU A 18 12.43 -11.36 -8.09
N LYS A 19 12.61 -12.63 -7.71
CA LYS A 19 11.86 -13.22 -6.59
C LYS A 19 12.24 -12.60 -5.26
N ALA A 20 13.53 -12.32 -5.04
CA ALA A 20 14.01 -11.64 -3.84
C ALA A 20 13.46 -10.21 -3.78
N GLU A 21 13.53 -9.46 -4.88
CA GLU A 21 12.96 -8.11 -4.99
C GLU A 21 11.45 -8.10 -4.69
N TYR A 22 10.70 -9.06 -5.23
CA TYR A 22 9.27 -9.18 -4.96
C TYR A 22 8.99 -9.42 -3.47
N ALA A 23 9.79 -10.28 -2.81
CA ALA A 23 9.66 -10.53 -1.38
C ALA A 23 9.91 -9.26 -0.55
N GLU A 24 10.92 -8.46 -0.89
CA GLU A 24 11.20 -7.16 -0.25
C GLU A 24 10.06 -6.16 -0.45
N LEU A 25 9.48 -6.09 -1.66
CA LEU A 25 8.33 -5.25 -1.95
C LEU A 25 7.12 -5.67 -1.12
N TRP A 26 6.90 -6.98 -0.97
CA TRP A 26 5.81 -7.53 -0.17
C TRP A 26 5.98 -7.24 1.32
N ASP A 27 7.18 -7.33 1.85
CA ASP A 27 7.46 -6.95 3.24
C ASP A 27 7.29 -5.44 3.46
N SER A 28 7.72 -4.61 2.50
CA SER A 28 7.46 -3.17 2.51
C SER A 28 5.96 -2.84 2.49
N TRP A 29 5.16 -3.63 1.76
CA TRP A 29 3.70 -3.52 1.73
C TRP A 29 3.08 -3.77 3.10
N LYS A 30 3.46 -4.87 3.77
CA LYS A 30 3.01 -5.18 5.14
C LYS A 30 3.34 -4.07 6.13
N VAL A 31 4.53 -3.47 6.00
CA VAL A 31 4.95 -2.34 6.84
C VAL A 31 4.04 -1.12 6.64
N VAL A 32 3.64 -0.81 5.42
CA VAL A 32 2.71 0.31 5.14
C VAL A 32 1.34 0.03 5.77
N GLU A 33 0.80 -1.18 5.60
CA GLU A 33 -0.49 -1.57 6.17
C GLU A 33 -0.46 -1.57 7.71
N SER A 34 0.60 -2.12 8.31
CA SER A 34 0.74 -2.13 9.77
C SER A 34 0.84 -0.73 10.38
N LYS A 35 1.30 0.27 9.63
CA LYS A 35 1.32 1.67 10.05
C LYS A 35 -0.03 2.36 9.82
N ALA A 36 -0.74 2.03 8.75
CA ALA A 36 -2.02 2.64 8.44
C ALA A 36 -3.12 2.31 9.46
N GLN A 37 -3.15 1.08 9.97
CA GLN A 37 -4.14 0.62 10.96
C GLN A 37 -4.16 1.46 12.25
N PRO A 38 -3.04 1.64 12.99
CA PRO A 38 -3.05 2.43 14.22
C PRO A 38 -3.33 3.91 13.96
N ILE A 39 -2.93 4.43 12.79
CA ILE A 39 -3.22 5.82 12.41
C ILE A 39 -4.73 6.00 12.20
N ALA A 40 -5.40 5.08 11.50
CA ALA A 40 -6.85 5.09 11.34
C ALA A 40 -7.58 5.00 12.69
N ALA A 41 -7.13 4.12 13.59
CA ALA A 41 -7.68 3.99 14.92
C ALA A 41 -7.52 5.28 15.74
N LEU A 42 -6.34 5.89 15.71
CA LEU A 42 -6.07 7.17 16.40
C LEU A 42 -6.98 8.29 15.87
N ALA A 43 -7.13 8.39 14.54
CA ALA A 43 -8.04 9.37 13.94
C ALA A 43 -9.50 9.14 14.37
N GLY A 44 -9.93 7.88 14.50
CA GLY A 44 -11.25 7.52 15.01
C GLY A 44 -11.46 7.96 16.46
N VAL A 45 -10.46 7.79 17.32
CA VAL A 45 -10.51 8.26 18.72
C VAL A 45 -10.64 9.78 18.78
N PHE A 46 -9.86 10.53 18.00
CA PHE A 46 -9.96 11.99 17.95
C PHE A 46 -11.32 12.44 17.39
N LEU A 47 -11.84 11.74 16.39
CA LEU A 47 -13.16 12.02 15.82
C LEU A 47 -14.28 11.82 16.87
N ALA A 48 -14.21 10.74 17.64
CA ALA A 48 -15.15 10.50 18.74
C ALA A 48 -15.06 11.59 19.81
N GLY A 49 -13.85 12.04 20.17
CA GLY A 49 -13.62 13.17 21.07
C GLY A 49 -14.21 14.48 20.53
N ALA A 50 -14.03 14.76 19.23
CA ALA A 50 -14.61 15.94 18.60
C ALA A 50 -16.15 15.92 18.64
N PHE A 51 -16.79 14.78 18.38
CA PHE A 51 -18.25 14.63 18.49
C PHE A 51 -18.75 14.78 19.93
N ALA A 52 -18.05 14.20 20.90
CA ALA A 52 -18.40 14.38 22.31
C ALA A 52 -18.35 15.86 22.72
N TYR A 53 -17.38 16.62 22.17
CA TYR A 53 -17.25 18.04 22.41
C TYR A 53 -18.38 18.86 21.77
N VAL A 54 -18.85 18.48 20.56
CA VAL A 54 -20.00 19.14 19.89
C VAL A 54 -21.22 19.20 20.80
N GLY A 55 -21.49 18.13 21.55
CA GLY A 55 -22.60 18.08 22.51
C GLY A 55 -22.52 19.10 23.66
N GLN A 56 -21.35 19.67 23.92
CA GLN A 56 -21.11 20.62 25.02
C GLN A 56 -21.09 22.09 24.56
N LEU A 57 -21.21 22.37 23.26
CA LEU A 57 -21.10 23.70 22.65
C LEU A 57 -22.32 24.60 22.83
N LYS A 58 -22.98 24.57 24.00
CA LYS A 58 -24.08 25.50 24.28
C LYS A 58 -23.48 26.91 24.49
N GLY A 59 -23.73 27.82 23.54
CA GLY A 59 -23.25 29.21 23.58
C GLY A 59 -21.88 29.44 22.93
N ALA A 60 -21.38 28.50 22.15
CA ALA A 60 -20.11 28.67 21.42
C ALA A 60 -20.22 29.75 20.33
N SER A 61 -19.11 30.42 20.06
CA SER A 61 -19.01 31.40 18.97
C SER A 61 -19.03 30.76 17.62
N THR A 62 -19.39 31.50 16.57
CA THR A 62 -19.34 31.02 15.17
C THR A 62 -17.93 30.53 14.77
N ALA A 63 -16.89 31.21 15.30
CA ALA A 63 -15.50 30.82 15.03
C ALA A 63 -15.17 29.42 15.58
N GLU A 64 -15.62 29.12 16.81
CA GLU A 64 -15.43 27.77 17.40
C GLU A 64 -16.11 26.68 16.59
N HIS A 65 -17.32 26.93 16.09
CA HIS A 65 -18.03 25.99 15.22
C HIS A 65 -17.29 25.72 13.90
N VAL A 66 -16.77 26.78 13.26
CA VAL A 66 -16.03 26.65 11.99
C VAL A 66 -14.74 25.86 12.19
N ILE A 67 -13.98 26.16 13.24
CA ILE A 67 -12.73 25.45 13.54
C ILE A 67 -13.03 23.98 13.83
N LEU A 68 -14.03 23.67 14.64
CA LEU A 68 -14.41 22.30 14.96
C LEU A 68 -14.87 21.51 13.73
N LEU A 69 -15.68 22.13 12.88
CA LEU A 69 -16.11 21.50 11.61
C LEU A 69 -14.90 21.19 10.72
N THR A 70 -13.91 22.09 10.67
CA THR A 70 -12.67 21.89 9.92
C THR A 70 -11.87 20.71 10.48
N ILE A 71 -11.74 20.61 11.81
CA ILE A 71 -11.08 19.48 12.47
C ILE A 71 -11.78 18.16 12.12
N VAL A 72 -13.11 18.11 12.25
CA VAL A 72 -13.90 16.91 11.92
C VAL A 72 -13.71 16.51 10.44
N ALA A 73 -13.77 17.46 9.53
CA ALA A 73 -13.56 17.20 8.10
C ALA A 73 -12.16 16.64 7.81
N LEU A 74 -11.12 17.20 8.44
CA LEU A 74 -9.74 16.71 8.30
C LEU A 74 -9.56 15.31 8.89
N LEU A 75 -10.18 15.00 10.02
CA LEU A 75 -10.14 13.66 10.62
C LEU A 75 -10.84 12.62 9.75
N ILE A 76 -12.01 12.95 9.19
CA ILE A 76 -12.72 12.08 8.25
C ILE A 76 -11.86 11.83 7.00
N ALA A 77 -11.27 12.89 6.42
CA ALA A 77 -10.38 12.75 5.27
C ALA A 77 -9.18 11.85 5.60
N GLY A 78 -8.56 12.01 6.78
CA GLY A 78 -7.47 11.16 7.26
C GLY A 78 -7.87 9.68 7.35
N ILE A 79 -9.05 9.38 7.91
CA ILE A 79 -9.57 8.01 7.98
C ILE A 79 -9.79 7.45 6.57
N VAL A 80 -10.38 8.22 5.65
CA VAL A 80 -10.61 7.78 4.27
C VAL A 80 -9.28 7.45 3.58
N PHE A 81 -8.24 8.28 3.72
CA PHE A 81 -6.92 8.00 3.15
C PHE A 81 -6.28 6.77 3.77
N ALA A 82 -6.38 6.57 5.09
CA ALA A 82 -5.84 5.39 5.76
C ALA A 82 -6.55 4.11 5.31
N LEU A 83 -7.88 4.11 5.25
CA LEU A 83 -8.66 2.98 4.77
C LEU A 83 -8.38 2.69 3.30
N SER A 84 -8.26 3.71 2.45
CA SER A 84 -7.90 3.54 1.04
C SER A 84 -6.51 2.91 0.90
N ALA A 85 -5.54 3.27 1.74
CA ALA A 85 -4.22 2.65 1.74
C ALA A 85 -4.25 1.16 2.12
N ILE A 86 -5.19 0.75 2.99
CA ILE A 86 -5.38 -0.65 3.38
C ILE A 86 -6.15 -1.43 2.30
N TRP A 87 -7.17 -0.82 1.69
CA TRP A 87 -8.12 -1.51 0.78
C TRP A 87 -7.55 -1.87 -0.59
N ILE A 88 -6.49 -1.20 -1.07
CA ILE A 88 -5.88 -1.53 -2.36
C ILE A 88 -5.17 -2.88 -2.22
N THR A 89 -5.79 -3.96 -2.68
CA THR A 89 -5.32 -5.35 -2.50
C THR A 89 -5.04 -6.10 -3.80
N ASP A 90 -5.52 -5.61 -4.95
CA ASP A 90 -5.37 -6.31 -6.22
C ASP A 90 -3.96 -6.09 -6.78
N VAL A 91 -3.10 -7.09 -6.55
CA VAL A 91 -1.80 -7.23 -7.20
C VAL A 91 -1.76 -8.59 -7.85
N SER A 92 -1.37 -8.64 -9.12
CA SER A 92 -1.26 -9.89 -9.85
C SER A 92 -0.24 -10.82 -9.20
N SER A 93 -0.70 -12.03 -8.88
CA SER A 93 0.18 -13.07 -8.36
C SER A 93 1.10 -13.57 -9.47
N PRO A 94 2.43 -13.58 -9.27
CA PRO A 94 3.36 -14.08 -10.26
C PRO A 94 3.42 -15.62 -10.32
N TYR A 95 2.63 -16.30 -9.48
CA TYR A 95 2.61 -17.75 -9.44
C TYR A 95 1.98 -18.36 -10.70
N LEU A 96 2.43 -19.54 -11.06
CA LEU A 96 1.88 -20.31 -12.18
C LEU A 96 0.38 -20.58 -11.94
N SER A 97 -0.44 -20.30 -12.96
CA SER A 97 -1.79 -20.84 -13.04
C SER A 97 -1.75 -22.37 -13.22
N SER A 98 -2.87 -23.06 -13.02
CA SER A 98 -3.01 -24.49 -13.32
C SER A 98 -2.54 -24.84 -14.74
N GLU A 99 -2.87 -23.98 -15.72
CA GLU A 99 -2.42 -24.13 -17.12
C GLU A 99 -0.89 -24.15 -17.26
N GLY A 100 -0.16 -23.40 -16.46
CA GLY A 100 1.31 -23.40 -16.48
C GLY A 100 1.92 -24.66 -15.84
N ILE A 101 1.19 -25.34 -14.96
CA ILE A 101 1.60 -26.63 -14.38
C ILE A 101 1.38 -27.72 -15.42
N ASP A 102 0.24 -27.72 -16.12
CA ASP A 102 -0.08 -28.65 -17.18
C ASP A 102 0.95 -28.57 -18.34
N GLU A 103 1.41 -27.35 -18.68
CA GLU A 103 2.47 -27.16 -19.69
C GLU A 103 3.82 -27.77 -19.24
N ILE A 104 4.11 -27.77 -17.92
CA ILE A 104 5.31 -28.43 -17.40
C ILE A 104 5.18 -29.95 -17.48
N ASP A 105 4.02 -30.50 -17.15
CA ASP A 105 3.76 -31.94 -17.17
C ASP A 105 3.77 -32.48 -18.59
N ASP A 106 3.22 -31.74 -19.56
CA ASP A 106 3.32 -32.05 -21.00
C ASP A 106 4.77 -32.05 -21.49
N LEU A 107 5.60 -31.14 -20.99
CA LEU A 107 7.03 -31.07 -21.29
C LEU A 107 7.81 -32.27 -20.75
N LEU A 108 7.44 -32.74 -19.54
CA LEU A 108 8.07 -33.90 -18.91
C LEU A 108 7.65 -35.21 -19.58
N GLY A 109 6.43 -35.27 -20.15
CA GLY A 109 5.90 -36.42 -20.85
C GLY A 109 6.40 -36.59 -22.31
N ALA A 110 6.90 -35.51 -22.92
CA ALA A 110 7.35 -35.56 -24.32
C ALA A 110 8.78 -36.08 -24.41
N SER A 111 8.97 -37.15 -25.19
CA SER A 111 10.30 -37.65 -25.61
C SER A 111 10.87 -36.73 -26.71
N ALA A 112 11.31 -35.54 -26.33
CA ALA A 112 11.91 -34.57 -27.24
C ALA A 112 13.42 -34.73 -27.31
N ASP A 113 14.02 -34.33 -28.44
CA ASP A 113 15.47 -34.24 -28.58
C ASP A 113 16.05 -33.28 -27.54
N SER A 114 17.26 -33.57 -27.05
CA SER A 114 17.91 -32.78 -25.99
C SER A 114 18.04 -31.29 -26.32
N ALA A 115 18.22 -30.94 -27.59
CA ALA A 115 18.28 -29.55 -28.05
C ALA A 115 16.92 -28.85 -27.98
N GLU A 116 15.84 -29.54 -28.30
CA GLU A 116 14.48 -29.02 -28.21
C GLU A 116 14.07 -28.81 -26.75
N LEU A 117 14.40 -29.74 -25.88
CA LEU A 117 14.18 -29.58 -24.41
C LEU A 117 14.90 -28.36 -23.83
N GLN A 118 16.15 -28.10 -24.23
CA GLN A 118 16.86 -26.91 -23.81
C GLN A 118 16.19 -25.62 -24.30
N LEU A 119 15.74 -25.57 -25.54
CA LEU A 119 15.04 -24.39 -26.09
C LEU A 119 13.70 -24.14 -25.40
N ARG A 120 12.93 -25.19 -25.11
CA ARG A 120 11.67 -25.07 -24.35
C ARG A 120 11.93 -24.58 -22.96
N ARG A 121 12.92 -25.10 -22.23
CA ARG A 121 13.35 -24.63 -20.90
C ARG A 121 13.74 -23.16 -20.91
N GLU A 122 14.47 -22.71 -21.91
CA GLU A 122 14.84 -21.31 -22.08
C GLU A 122 13.61 -20.41 -22.22
N ARG A 123 12.63 -20.79 -23.04
CA ARG A 123 11.35 -20.08 -23.23
C ARG A 123 10.55 -19.98 -21.93
N MET A 124 10.47 -21.08 -21.17
CA MET A 124 9.76 -21.10 -19.89
C MET A 124 10.38 -20.15 -18.86
N ILE A 125 11.71 -20.16 -18.75
CA ILE A 125 12.41 -19.22 -17.84
C ILE A 125 12.16 -17.78 -18.30
N GLN A 126 12.20 -17.51 -19.59
CA GLN A 126 11.92 -16.19 -20.14
C GLN A 126 10.47 -15.73 -19.85
N ALA A 127 9.50 -16.62 -20.01
CA ALA A 127 8.10 -16.35 -19.65
C ALA A 127 7.92 -16.09 -18.15
N ALA A 128 8.63 -16.86 -17.31
CA ALA A 128 8.66 -16.64 -15.88
C ALA A 128 9.24 -15.25 -15.52
N ILE A 129 10.39 -14.90 -16.09
CA ILE A 129 11.01 -13.56 -15.88
C ILE A 129 10.01 -12.46 -16.24
N LYS A 130 9.33 -12.56 -17.38
CA LYS A 130 8.34 -11.56 -17.82
C LYS A 130 7.19 -11.41 -16.82
N ARG A 131 6.66 -12.53 -16.30
CA ARG A 131 5.58 -12.52 -15.28
C ARG A 131 6.05 -11.88 -13.99
N TRP A 132 7.23 -12.26 -13.48
CA TRP A 132 7.80 -11.71 -12.26
C TRP A 132 8.13 -10.22 -12.39
N THR A 133 8.69 -9.79 -13.52
CA THR A 133 8.93 -8.36 -13.80
C THR A 133 7.62 -7.58 -13.82
N GLY A 134 6.56 -8.11 -14.43
CA GLY A 134 5.22 -7.50 -14.41
C GLY A 134 4.70 -7.34 -12.99
N ALA A 135 4.75 -8.40 -12.19
CA ALA A 135 4.29 -8.39 -10.80
C ALA A 135 5.12 -7.42 -9.91
N CYS A 136 6.45 -7.38 -10.06
CA CYS A 136 7.29 -6.42 -9.35
C CYS A 136 6.93 -4.98 -9.69
N ASN A 137 6.74 -4.65 -10.97
CA ASN A 137 6.39 -3.31 -11.41
C ASN A 137 5.01 -2.87 -10.90
N GLU A 138 4.02 -3.76 -10.96
CA GLU A 138 2.68 -3.52 -10.45
C GLU A 138 2.70 -3.31 -8.93
N THR A 139 3.37 -4.20 -8.18
CA THR A 139 3.52 -4.08 -6.73
C THR A 139 4.23 -2.79 -6.35
N ARG A 140 5.30 -2.42 -7.07
CA ARG A 140 6.04 -1.18 -6.84
C ARG A 140 5.16 0.06 -7.04
N SER A 141 4.39 0.12 -8.14
CA SER A 141 3.49 1.24 -8.43
C SER A 141 2.39 1.37 -7.37
N THR A 142 1.80 0.26 -6.98
CA THR A 142 0.78 0.21 -5.93
C THR A 142 1.34 0.63 -4.57
N LEU A 143 2.56 0.19 -4.24
CA LEU A 143 3.24 0.57 -3.00
C LEU A 143 3.53 2.08 -2.94
N VAL A 144 3.93 2.70 -4.05
CA VAL A 144 4.11 4.15 -4.14
C VAL A 144 2.79 4.87 -3.86
N ASN A 145 1.68 4.43 -4.45
CA ASN A 145 0.36 4.99 -4.22
C ASN A 145 -0.08 4.85 -2.75
N LYS A 146 0.13 3.67 -2.15
CA LYS A 146 -0.15 3.44 -0.71
C LYS A 146 0.65 4.37 0.19
N ARG A 147 1.95 4.56 -0.09
CA ARG A 147 2.80 5.50 0.67
C ARG A 147 2.32 6.95 0.54
N GLN A 148 1.89 7.36 -0.64
CA GLN A 148 1.32 8.70 -0.84
C GLN A 148 0.02 8.89 -0.04
N LEU A 149 -0.89 7.92 -0.07
CA LEU A 149 -2.12 7.95 0.73
C LEU A 149 -1.82 8.03 2.23
N LEU A 150 -0.84 7.27 2.71
CA LEU A 150 -0.42 7.33 4.11
C LEU A 150 0.17 8.70 4.48
N ASN A 151 0.98 9.30 3.59
CA ASN A 151 1.49 10.64 3.78
C ASN A 151 0.38 11.70 3.83
N HIS A 152 -0.63 11.60 2.96
CA HIS A 152 -1.80 12.48 3.01
C HIS A 152 -2.60 12.30 4.30
N CYS A 153 -2.76 11.06 4.77
CA CYS A 153 -3.37 10.77 6.05
C CYS A 153 -2.62 11.46 7.20
N LEU A 154 -1.30 11.32 7.27
CA LEU A 154 -0.48 11.96 8.29
C LEU A 154 -0.58 13.48 8.22
N LEU A 155 -0.55 14.06 7.02
CA LEU A 155 -0.67 15.50 6.83
C LEU A 155 -2.03 16.02 7.32
N THR A 156 -3.13 15.34 7.03
CA THR A 156 -4.48 15.73 7.50
C THR A 156 -4.59 15.63 9.01
N LEU A 157 -4.00 14.60 9.64
CA LEU A 157 -3.97 14.46 11.09
C LEU A 157 -3.14 15.55 11.78
N CYS A 158 -1.94 15.85 11.25
CA CYS A 158 -1.12 16.95 11.76
C CYS A 158 -1.83 18.31 11.63
N SER A 159 -2.51 18.53 10.51
CA SER A 159 -3.31 19.73 10.29
C SER A 159 -4.48 19.81 11.28
N ALA A 160 -5.21 18.71 11.50
CA ALA A 160 -6.28 18.66 12.50
C ALA A 160 -5.75 18.98 13.91
N ALA A 161 -4.61 18.40 14.30
CA ALA A 161 -3.95 18.70 15.57
C ALA A 161 -3.53 20.18 15.67
N GLY A 162 -3.02 20.76 14.58
CA GLY A 162 -2.70 22.18 14.50
C GLY A 162 -3.91 23.08 14.76
N PHE A 163 -5.09 22.72 14.25
CA PHE A 163 -6.33 23.45 14.50
C PHE A 163 -6.89 23.30 15.93
N CYS A 164 -6.48 22.27 16.67
CA CYS A 164 -6.86 22.14 18.07
C CYS A 164 -6.25 23.25 18.95
N VAL A 165 -5.07 23.78 18.61
CA VAL A 165 -4.40 24.84 19.36
C VAL A 165 -5.24 26.14 19.40
N PRO A 166 -5.64 26.74 18.25
CA PRO A 166 -6.48 27.92 18.26
C PRO A 166 -7.86 27.66 18.89
N LEU A 167 -8.42 26.45 18.75
CA LEU A 167 -9.68 26.09 19.41
C LEU A 167 -9.55 26.18 20.94
N VAL A 168 -8.50 25.60 21.51
CA VAL A 168 -8.23 25.65 22.95
C VAL A 168 -8.00 27.09 23.43
N LEU A 169 -7.26 27.87 22.65
CA LEU A 169 -7.04 29.29 22.98
C LEU A 169 -8.35 30.09 23.00
N LEU A 170 -9.22 29.91 22.01
CA LEU A 170 -10.54 30.55 21.97
C LEU A 170 -11.41 30.17 23.18
N MET A 171 -11.37 28.90 23.60
CA MET A 171 -12.09 28.43 24.78
C MET A 171 -11.60 29.09 26.07
N ILE A 172 -10.28 29.26 26.22
CA ILE A 172 -9.70 29.88 27.43
C ILE A 172 -10.04 31.37 27.45
N TYR A 173 -9.78 32.10 26.37
CA TYR A 173 -9.97 33.54 26.31
C TYR A 173 -11.44 33.94 26.15
N GLY A 174 -12.26 33.18 25.46
CA GLY A 174 -13.69 33.48 25.32
C GLY A 174 -14.48 33.32 26.61
N ARG A 175 -14.02 32.47 27.55
CA ARG A 175 -14.65 32.29 28.86
C ARG A 175 -14.16 33.30 29.94
N THR A 176 -12.99 33.91 29.75
CA THR A 176 -12.44 34.90 30.71
C THR A 176 -12.93 36.33 30.44
N GLY A 177 -13.63 36.58 29.32
CA GLY A 177 -14.15 37.90 28.93
C GLY A 177 -15.63 38.14 29.25
N ASN A 178 -16.31 37.18 29.85
CA ASN A 178 -17.67 37.32 30.43
C ASN A 178 -17.63 37.16 31.96
#